data_5f6ac68e5951c313d08839b282d3cecb
#
_entry.id   5f6ac68e5951c313d08839b282d3cecb
#
_cell.length_a   1.000
_cell.length_b   1.000
_cell.length_c   1.000
_cell.angle_alpha   90.00
_cell.angle_beta   90.00
_cell.angle_gamma   90.00
#
_symmetry.space_group_name_H-M   'P 1'
#
loop_
_entity.id
_entity.type
_entity.pdbx_description
1 polymer ?
#
loop_
_entity_poly.entity_id
_entity_poly.type
_entity_poly.pdbx_seq_one_letter_code
_entity_poly.pdbx_strand_id
1 'polypeptide(L)'
;ETLVSLFAKGENSAFDEDEIQRKEKAVKTKTPKKTSGRSGKSSKLFSIRNKIVVCFLVPIVFMIIIGISAYQKSAEGLSEKYTDSTLQTVRMTTEYLEMTCDFIRSEGLKYAYDDDLRKYFLGMFEDNPVDKLNFLTATKSNLLSVQTSNPFISHMHIIPKEGVGLLSTKLSSGVDGFLDEYKESVASGEGRRSIPQWIDSHPVLDEKVKETQQDYILSFQMMSQSNNACVVIDMKPLAITNFLKEIDIGDDSIIGFITPGGRELVVEQLEDGEESTLAEDENVFVDQEFYNEVMEQAVSDSGTAEVEFRGEKYLFIYSRSAEVDFTTCALVPMRVVTSQAMEIRNMTIGLVLLACVIVVIVGIF
;
A
#
# COMPACT_ATOMS: atom_id res chain seq x y z
N GLU A 1 -32.86 7.24 19.63
CA GLU A 1 -33.05 6.85 21.06
C GLU A 1 -31.79 6.25 21.68
N THR A 2 -30.60 6.84 21.49
CA THR A 2 -29.38 6.38 22.20
C THR A 2 -28.33 7.48 22.42
N LEU A 3 -28.74 8.73 22.52
CA LEU A 3 -27.84 9.86 22.76
C LEU A 3 -28.23 10.75 23.96
N VAL A 4 -29.20 10.31 24.80
CA VAL A 4 -29.68 11.07 25.98
C VAL A 4 -29.27 10.43 27.32
N SER A 5 -28.63 9.25 27.32
CA SER A 5 -28.31 8.53 28.58
C SER A 5 -26.88 8.74 29.11
N LEU A 6 -26.07 9.63 28.54
CA LEU A 6 -24.66 9.83 28.94
C LEU A 6 -24.38 11.11 29.73
N PHE A 7 -25.43 11.91 30.09
CA PHE A 7 -25.28 13.15 30.85
C PHE A 7 -25.80 13.11 32.27
N ALA A 8 -26.09 11.97 32.85
CA ALA A 8 -26.62 11.82 34.19
C ALA A 8 -25.77 10.86 35.04
N LYS A 9 -24.50 11.19 35.28
CA LYS A 9 -23.76 10.57 36.40
C LYS A 9 -22.49 11.39 36.70
N GLY A 10 -22.54 12.25 37.70
CA GLY A 10 -21.36 12.91 38.19
C GLY A 10 -21.61 14.16 39.00
N GLU A 11 -22.51 14.14 40.00
CA GLU A 11 -22.54 15.13 41.07
C GLU A 11 -22.79 14.43 42.38
N ASN A 12 -21.77 14.36 43.19
CA ASN A 12 -21.84 14.30 44.65
C ASN A 12 -20.40 14.33 45.19
N SER A 13 -19.96 15.54 45.56
CA SER A 13 -18.94 15.69 46.61
C SER A 13 -19.29 16.93 47.45
N ALA A 14 -19.42 16.67 48.73
CA ALA A 14 -19.86 17.50 49.82
C ALA A 14 -19.20 18.86 49.84
N PHE A 15 -20.02 19.91 49.98
CA PHE A 15 -19.62 21.26 50.37
C PHE A 15 -19.47 21.31 51.87
N ASP A 16 -18.29 21.75 52.33
CA ASP A 16 -17.93 21.91 53.74
C ASP A 16 -18.45 23.27 54.27
N GLU A 17 -19.39 23.23 55.23
CA GLU A 17 -20.07 24.38 55.79
C GLU A 17 -19.22 25.21 56.77
N ASP A 18 -17.95 24.90 56.97
CA ASP A 18 -17.08 25.53 57.98
C ASP A 18 -16.36 26.84 57.52
N GLU A 19 -16.45 27.22 56.27
CA GLU A 19 -15.75 28.43 55.78
C GLU A 19 -16.59 29.71 55.83
N ILE A 20 -17.90 29.64 56.10
CA ILE A 20 -18.81 30.80 56.12
C ILE A 20 -18.84 31.48 57.49
N GLN A 21 -18.49 30.82 58.57
CA GLN A 21 -18.54 31.41 59.91
C GLN A 21 -17.29 32.21 60.31
N ARG A 22 -16.24 32.26 59.55
CA ARG A 22 -15.01 33.02 59.88
C ARG A 22 -14.96 34.47 59.34
N LYS A 23 -15.89 34.89 58.50
CA LYS A 23 -15.88 36.23 57.90
C LYS A 23 -16.80 37.25 58.53
N GLU A 24 -17.59 36.91 59.56
CA GLU A 24 -18.54 37.84 60.20
C GLU A 24 -18.07 38.50 61.49
N LYS A 25 -16.86 38.32 61.96
CA LYS A 25 -16.38 38.87 63.29
C LYS A 25 -15.27 39.88 63.17
N ALA A 26 -15.17 40.68 62.14
CA ALA A 26 -14.15 41.74 62.05
C ALA A 26 -14.74 43.08 61.53
N VAL A 27 -15.90 43.52 62.08
CA VAL A 27 -16.37 44.87 61.87
C VAL A 27 -16.59 45.49 63.27
N LYS A 28 -15.59 46.21 63.77
CA LYS A 28 -15.80 47.35 64.74
C LYS A 28 -14.62 48.31 64.73
N THR A 29 -14.95 49.51 64.26
CA THR A 29 -14.48 50.87 64.69
C THR A 29 -12.99 51.18 64.58
N LYS A 30 -12.70 52.20 63.75
CA LYS A 30 -12.12 53.49 64.23
C LYS A 30 -12.16 54.56 63.13
N THR A 31 -12.59 55.72 63.57
CA THR A 31 -12.77 57.02 62.94
C THR A 31 -11.49 57.70 62.40
N PRO A 32 -11.61 58.79 61.65
CA PRO A 32 -10.71 59.20 60.59
C PRO A 32 -9.54 60.07 61.06
N LYS A 33 -8.40 59.92 60.36
CA LYS A 33 -7.32 60.91 60.37
C LYS A 33 -7.07 61.46 58.99
N LYS A 34 -7.24 62.75 58.89
CA LYS A 34 -6.87 63.61 57.78
C LYS A 34 -5.41 63.46 57.40
N THR A 35 -5.19 63.66 56.13
CA THR A 35 -4.14 64.44 55.49
C THR A 35 -3.20 63.61 54.61
N SER A 36 -3.01 64.23 53.53
CA SER A 36 -1.83 64.41 52.75
C SER A 36 -1.90 63.69 51.37
N GLY A 37 -1.96 64.56 50.39
CA GLY A 37 -1.93 64.26 48.97
C GLY A 37 -0.77 63.32 48.61
N ARG A 38 -1.15 62.33 47.96
CA ARG A 38 -0.21 61.54 47.15
C ARG A 38 -0.69 61.58 45.72
N SER A 39 0.00 62.49 44.98
CA SER A 39 -0.02 62.59 43.54
C SER A 39 -0.21 61.20 42.93
N GLY A 40 -1.35 60.97 42.38
CA GLY A 40 -1.56 59.80 41.50
C GLY A 40 -0.59 59.90 40.32
N LYS A 41 0.44 59.12 40.35
CA LYS A 41 1.12 58.78 39.09
C LYS A 41 0.10 58.04 38.20
N SER A 42 -0.70 58.86 37.51
CA SER A 42 -1.40 58.45 36.34
C SER A 42 -0.37 57.76 35.45
N SER A 43 -0.53 56.43 35.27
CA SER A 43 0.27 55.67 34.33
C SER A 43 0.06 56.23 32.91
N LYS A 44 0.96 57.14 32.50
CA LYS A 44 1.02 57.69 31.15
C LYS A 44 1.44 56.62 30.13
N LEU A 45 0.99 55.36 30.28
CA LEU A 45 1.43 54.27 29.44
C LEU A 45 0.57 54.05 28.20
N PHE A 46 -0.56 54.74 28.03
CA PHE A 46 -1.36 54.62 26.83
C PHE A 46 -1.79 55.98 26.29
N SER A 47 -0.94 56.56 25.45
CA SER A 47 -1.39 57.59 24.49
C SER A 47 -2.62 57.08 23.73
N ILE A 48 -3.55 57.95 23.35
CA ILE A 48 -4.73 57.59 22.54
C ILE A 48 -4.32 56.77 21.32
N ARG A 49 -3.20 57.10 20.69
CA ARG A 49 -2.59 56.37 19.57
C ARG A 49 -2.26 54.91 19.95
N ASN A 50 -1.70 54.65 21.13
CA ASN A 50 -1.38 53.29 21.58
C ASN A 50 -2.62 52.48 21.90
N LYS A 51 -3.71 53.08 22.37
CA LYS A 51 -5.00 52.42 22.59
C LYS A 51 -5.64 51.97 21.28
N ILE A 52 -5.54 52.79 20.24
CA ILE A 52 -6.03 52.48 18.92
C ILE A 52 -5.21 51.30 18.32
N VAL A 53 -3.89 51.35 18.40
CA VAL A 53 -2.98 50.28 17.92
C VAL A 53 -3.31 48.97 18.63
N VAL A 54 -3.51 48.95 19.94
CA VAL A 54 -3.86 47.72 20.68
C VAL A 54 -5.25 47.20 20.25
N CYS A 55 -6.22 48.12 20.03
CA CYS A 55 -7.56 47.72 19.57
C CYS A 55 -7.54 47.01 18.21
N PHE A 56 -6.63 47.37 17.30
CA PHE A 56 -6.45 46.71 16.01
C PHE A 56 -5.54 45.46 16.09
N LEU A 57 -4.62 45.40 17.06
CA LEU A 57 -3.70 44.29 17.23
C LEU A 57 -4.41 43.02 17.74
N VAL A 58 -5.43 43.18 18.59
CA VAL A 58 -6.22 42.06 19.14
C VAL A 58 -6.88 41.23 18.04
N PRO A 59 -7.64 41.79 17.08
CA PRO A 59 -8.22 41.02 15.97
C PRO A 59 -7.16 40.31 15.11
N ILE A 60 -5.98 40.92 14.90
CA ILE A 60 -4.89 40.31 14.13
C ILE A 60 -4.39 39.05 14.84
N VAL A 61 -4.14 39.12 16.15
CA VAL A 61 -3.71 37.95 16.93
C VAL A 61 -4.75 36.85 16.87
N PHE A 62 -6.05 37.19 16.98
CA PHE A 62 -7.11 36.18 16.80
C PHE A 62 -7.14 35.58 15.40
N MET A 63 -6.96 36.38 14.34
CA MET A 63 -6.86 35.85 12.96
C MET A 63 -5.67 34.91 12.77
N ILE A 64 -4.51 35.23 13.37
CA ILE A 64 -3.32 34.38 13.32
C ILE A 64 -3.60 33.04 14.03
N ILE A 65 -4.19 33.08 15.23
CA ILE A 65 -4.53 31.85 15.98
C ILE A 65 -5.52 30.99 15.20
N ILE A 66 -6.58 31.58 14.64
CA ILE A 66 -7.58 30.89 13.84
C ILE A 66 -6.93 30.31 12.56
N GLY A 67 -6.08 31.10 11.88
CA GLY A 67 -5.37 30.67 10.68
C GLY A 67 -4.45 29.47 10.94
N ILE A 68 -3.68 29.51 12.03
CA ILE A 68 -2.81 28.37 12.41
C ILE A 68 -3.65 27.14 12.76
N SER A 69 -4.71 27.32 13.55
CA SER A 69 -5.60 26.22 13.95
C SER A 69 -6.34 25.61 12.76
N ALA A 70 -6.81 26.43 11.83
CA ALA A 70 -7.47 25.97 10.61
C ALA A 70 -6.49 25.22 9.69
N TYR A 71 -5.25 25.74 9.56
CA TYR A 71 -4.20 25.07 8.81
C TYR A 71 -3.88 23.68 9.39
N GLN A 72 -3.65 23.58 10.71
CA GLN A 72 -3.33 22.30 11.34
C GLN A 72 -4.42 21.25 11.09
N LYS A 73 -5.68 21.63 11.33
CA LYS A 73 -6.81 20.70 11.07
C LYS A 73 -6.97 20.33 9.59
N SER A 74 -6.74 21.28 8.69
CA SER A 74 -6.80 21.01 7.26
C SER A 74 -5.66 20.11 6.81
N ALA A 75 -4.45 20.31 7.33
CA ALA A 75 -3.29 19.50 7.03
C ALA A 75 -3.46 18.05 7.52
N GLU A 76 -3.93 17.85 8.76
CA GLU A 76 -4.24 16.54 9.31
C GLU A 76 -5.30 15.83 8.48
N GLY A 77 -6.44 16.48 8.20
CA GLY A 77 -7.53 15.88 7.45
C GLY A 77 -7.17 15.59 5.98
N LEU A 78 -6.27 16.37 5.37
CA LEU A 78 -5.81 16.15 4.02
C LEU A 78 -4.81 15.00 3.95
N SER A 79 -3.89 14.93 4.91
CA SER A 79 -2.95 13.82 5.05
C SER A 79 -3.69 12.51 5.30
N GLU A 80 -4.68 12.48 6.19
CA GLU A 80 -5.54 11.31 6.44
C GLU A 80 -6.27 10.87 5.16
N LYS A 81 -6.90 11.80 4.44
CA LYS A 81 -7.56 11.48 3.16
C LYS A 81 -6.61 10.96 2.10
N TYR A 82 -5.41 11.51 2.01
CA TYR A 82 -4.40 11.04 1.06
C TYR A 82 -3.98 9.61 1.40
N THR A 83 -3.70 9.35 2.68
CA THR A 83 -3.36 8.02 3.19
C THR A 83 -4.45 7.01 2.88
N ASP A 84 -5.72 7.33 3.17
CA ASP A 84 -6.86 6.46 2.89
C ASP A 84 -7.03 6.20 1.39
N SER A 85 -6.89 7.25 0.56
CA SER A 85 -7.00 7.14 -0.89
C SER A 85 -5.90 6.24 -1.46
N THR A 86 -4.65 6.43 -1.01
CA THR A 86 -3.52 5.63 -1.49
C THR A 86 -3.61 4.18 -1.00
N LEU A 87 -4.04 3.96 0.25
CA LEU A 87 -4.33 2.61 0.75
C LEU A 87 -5.40 1.92 -0.11
N GLN A 88 -6.46 2.63 -0.47
CA GLN A 88 -7.49 2.08 -1.34
C GLN A 88 -6.94 1.77 -2.74
N THR A 89 -6.06 2.61 -3.29
CA THR A 89 -5.40 2.36 -4.58
C THR A 89 -4.55 1.08 -4.51
N VAL A 90 -3.72 0.91 -3.48
CA VAL A 90 -2.90 -0.29 -3.29
C VAL A 90 -3.78 -1.54 -3.12
N ARG A 91 -4.88 -1.45 -2.38
CA ARG A 91 -5.86 -2.56 -2.26
C ARG A 91 -6.49 -2.93 -3.60
N MET A 92 -6.95 -1.96 -4.36
CA MET A 92 -7.51 -2.20 -5.71
C MET A 92 -6.47 -2.81 -6.65
N THR A 93 -5.21 -2.41 -6.54
CA THR A 93 -4.08 -3.01 -7.26
C THR A 93 -3.93 -4.49 -6.89
N THR A 94 -3.97 -4.81 -5.59
CA THR A 94 -3.94 -6.20 -5.10
C THR A 94 -5.12 -7.01 -5.64
N GLU A 95 -6.34 -6.49 -5.54
CA GLU A 95 -7.56 -7.15 -6.02
C GLU A 95 -7.52 -7.40 -7.54
N TYR A 96 -6.97 -6.46 -8.31
CA TYR A 96 -6.81 -6.64 -9.75
C TYR A 96 -5.80 -7.76 -10.10
N LEU A 97 -4.66 -7.79 -9.41
CA LEU A 97 -3.66 -8.84 -9.58
C LEU A 97 -4.19 -10.20 -9.10
N GLU A 98 -4.98 -10.24 -8.04
CA GLU A 98 -5.66 -11.46 -7.57
C GLU A 98 -6.66 -11.99 -8.61
N MET A 99 -7.46 -11.09 -9.21
CA MET A 99 -8.35 -11.47 -10.33
C MET A 99 -7.55 -11.99 -11.55
N THR A 100 -6.36 -11.44 -11.79
CA THR A 100 -5.44 -11.95 -12.83
C THR A 100 -4.94 -13.35 -12.51
N CYS A 101 -4.57 -13.60 -11.25
CA CYS A 101 -4.20 -14.95 -10.78
C CYS A 101 -5.38 -15.93 -10.90
N ASP A 102 -6.60 -15.51 -10.60
CA ASP A 102 -7.80 -16.33 -10.78
C ASP A 102 -8.07 -16.71 -12.24
N PHE A 103 -7.82 -15.76 -13.15
CA PHE A 103 -7.88 -16.05 -14.58
C PHE A 103 -6.86 -17.12 -14.97
N ILE A 104 -5.60 -16.97 -14.55
CA ILE A 104 -4.52 -17.94 -14.81
C ILE A 104 -4.88 -19.31 -14.22
N ARG A 105 -5.38 -19.34 -12.98
CA ARG A 105 -5.89 -20.56 -12.33
C ARG A 105 -6.99 -21.22 -13.14
N SER A 106 -7.96 -20.45 -13.63
CA SER A 106 -9.06 -20.93 -14.44
C SER A 106 -8.58 -21.55 -15.76
N GLU A 107 -7.60 -20.92 -16.43
CA GLU A 107 -7.00 -21.49 -17.62
C GLU A 107 -6.23 -22.80 -17.31
N GLY A 108 -5.44 -22.83 -16.24
CA GLY A 108 -4.75 -24.02 -15.79
C GLY A 108 -5.69 -25.19 -15.49
N LEU A 109 -6.81 -24.93 -14.84
CA LEU A 109 -7.83 -25.93 -14.57
C LEU A 109 -8.44 -26.52 -15.84
N LYS A 110 -8.66 -25.73 -16.91
CA LYS A 110 -9.16 -26.26 -18.18
C LYS A 110 -8.26 -27.37 -18.73
N TYR A 111 -6.95 -27.13 -18.72
CA TYR A 111 -5.98 -28.13 -19.20
C TYR A 111 -5.79 -29.30 -18.22
N ALA A 112 -5.84 -29.06 -16.92
CA ALA A 112 -5.73 -30.09 -15.89
C ALA A 112 -6.89 -31.11 -15.94
N TYR A 113 -8.07 -30.66 -16.38
CA TYR A 113 -9.30 -31.46 -16.47
C TYR A 113 -9.71 -31.79 -17.90
N ASP A 114 -8.85 -31.53 -18.91
CA ASP A 114 -9.14 -31.81 -20.28
C ASP A 114 -9.11 -33.32 -20.56
N ASP A 115 -10.20 -33.86 -21.13
CA ASP A 115 -10.35 -35.30 -21.41
C ASP A 115 -9.45 -35.80 -22.53
N ASP A 116 -9.14 -34.98 -23.52
CA ASP A 116 -8.28 -35.40 -24.65
C ASP A 116 -6.82 -35.35 -24.22
N LEU A 117 -6.40 -34.40 -23.39
CA LEU A 117 -5.10 -34.43 -22.72
C LEU A 117 -4.97 -35.66 -21.83
N ARG A 118 -6.01 -36.02 -21.09
CA ARG A 118 -6.03 -37.24 -20.27
C ARG A 118 -5.82 -38.49 -21.11
N LYS A 119 -6.52 -38.63 -22.26
CA LYS A 119 -6.34 -39.75 -23.21
C LYS A 119 -4.92 -39.80 -23.78
N TYR A 120 -4.35 -38.62 -24.09
CA TYR A 120 -2.98 -38.51 -24.57
C TYR A 120 -1.98 -39.02 -23.53
N PHE A 121 -2.10 -38.63 -22.27
CA PHE A 121 -1.21 -39.09 -21.20
C PHE A 121 -1.42 -40.56 -20.80
N LEU A 122 -2.51 -41.18 -21.22
CA LEU A 122 -2.78 -42.60 -21.06
C LEU A 122 -2.29 -43.43 -22.28
N GLY A 123 -1.66 -42.79 -23.27
CA GLY A 123 -1.14 -43.48 -24.47
C GLY A 123 -2.21 -43.89 -25.48
N MET A 124 -3.45 -43.37 -25.36
CA MET A 124 -4.55 -43.81 -26.25
C MET A 124 -4.41 -43.35 -27.71
N PHE A 125 -3.41 -42.53 -28.03
CA PHE A 125 -3.10 -42.06 -29.39
C PHE A 125 -1.93 -42.83 -30.03
N GLU A 126 -1.36 -43.82 -29.37
CA GLU A 126 -0.17 -44.54 -29.89
C GLU A 126 -0.45 -45.34 -31.14
N ASP A 127 -1.67 -45.88 -31.29
CA ASP A 127 -2.07 -46.67 -32.43
C ASP A 127 -2.34 -45.84 -33.70
N ASN A 128 -2.47 -44.51 -33.58
CA ASN A 128 -2.74 -43.60 -34.69
C ASN A 128 -1.82 -42.36 -34.68
N PRO A 129 -0.65 -42.44 -35.35
CA PRO A 129 0.31 -41.34 -35.38
C PRO A 129 -0.23 -40.04 -35.99
N VAL A 130 -1.20 -40.10 -36.89
CA VAL A 130 -1.80 -38.92 -37.53
C VAL A 130 -2.70 -38.19 -36.54
N ASP A 131 -3.54 -38.91 -35.81
CA ASP A 131 -4.41 -38.32 -34.79
C ASP A 131 -3.58 -37.74 -33.62
N LYS A 132 -2.50 -38.44 -33.22
CA LYS A 132 -1.53 -37.91 -32.25
C LYS A 132 -0.94 -36.58 -32.69
N LEU A 133 -0.47 -36.48 -33.93
CA LEU A 133 0.13 -35.26 -34.47
C LEU A 133 -0.90 -34.11 -34.54
N ASN A 134 -2.11 -34.40 -35.04
CA ASN A 134 -3.19 -33.42 -35.11
C ASN A 134 -3.57 -32.90 -33.72
N PHE A 135 -3.69 -33.80 -32.74
CA PHE A 135 -3.97 -33.44 -31.35
C PHE A 135 -2.88 -32.54 -30.77
N LEU A 136 -1.60 -32.92 -30.90
CA LEU A 136 -0.47 -32.15 -30.40
C LEU A 136 -0.41 -30.74 -31.03
N THR A 137 -0.64 -30.65 -32.34
CA THR A 137 -0.66 -29.39 -33.06
C THR A 137 -1.80 -28.49 -32.60
N ALA A 138 -3.01 -29.03 -32.45
CA ALA A 138 -4.17 -28.29 -31.95
C ALA A 138 -3.97 -27.81 -30.50
N THR A 139 -3.49 -28.71 -29.64
CA THR A 139 -3.22 -28.37 -28.24
C THR A 139 -2.17 -27.27 -28.12
N LYS A 140 -1.06 -27.37 -28.85
CA LYS A 140 -0.03 -26.33 -28.86
C LYS A 140 -0.57 -25.00 -29.40
N SER A 141 -1.38 -25.01 -30.44
CA SER A 141 -2.03 -23.81 -30.97
C SER A 141 -2.95 -23.17 -29.93
N ASN A 142 -3.69 -23.99 -29.17
CA ASN A 142 -4.55 -23.48 -28.09
C ASN A 142 -3.73 -22.86 -26.97
N LEU A 143 -2.64 -23.50 -26.50
CA LEU A 143 -1.74 -22.94 -25.48
C LEU A 143 -1.16 -21.58 -25.92
N LEU A 144 -0.68 -21.50 -27.18
CA LEU A 144 -0.16 -20.24 -27.74
C LEU A 144 -1.23 -19.18 -27.88
N SER A 145 -2.48 -19.56 -28.21
CA SER A 145 -3.59 -18.63 -28.26
C SER A 145 -3.91 -18.01 -26.89
N VAL A 146 -3.92 -18.82 -25.84
CA VAL A 146 -4.12 -18.35 -24.46
C VAL A 146 -2.98 -17.43 -24.04
N GLN A 147 -1.73 -17.84 -24.23
CA GLN A 147 -0.55 -17.02 -23.95
C GLN A 147 -0.59 -15.66 -24.66
N THR A 148 -0.99 -15.63 -25.92
CA THR A 148 -1.03 -14.39 -26.70
C THR A 148 -2.20 -13.49 -26.31
N SER A 149 -3.31 -14.07 -25.88
CA SER A 149 -4.51 -13.31 -25.50
C SER A 149 -4.44 -12.70 -24.12
N ASN A 150 -3.57 -13.22 -23.25
CA ASN A 150 -3.37 -12.68 -21.90
C ASN A 150 -1.96 -12.12 -21.74
N PRO A 151 -1.80 -10.79 -21.57
CA PRO A 151 -0.50 -10.16 -21.45
C PRO A 151 0.29 -10.60 -20.19
N PHE A 152 -0.40 -11.11 -19.16
CA PHE A 152 0.24 -11.55 -17.90
C PHE A 152 0.80 -12.97 -17.98
N ILE A 153 0.54 -13.73 -19.04
CA ILE A 153 1.11 -15.08 -19.21
C ILE A 153 2.43 -14.97 -19.98
N SER A 154 3.51 -15.47 -19.36
CA SER A 154 4.82 -15.61 -20.01
C SER A 154 4.86 -16.89 -20.84
N HIS A 155 4.73 -18.03 -20.19
CA HIS A 155 4.76 -19.34 -20.82
C HIS A 155 3.73 -20.29 -20.18
N MET A 156 3.42 -21.36 -20.94
CA MET A 156 2.55 -22.43 -20.47
C MET A 156 3.20 -23.78 -20.77
N HIS A 157 3.20 -24.66 -19.78
CA HIS A 157 3.82 -25.94 -19.83
C HIS A 157 2.88 -27.04 -19.32
N ILE A 158 2.88 -28.20 -19.94
CA ILE A 158 2.22 -29.37 -19.41
C ILE A 158 3.26 -30.48 -19.35
N ILE A 159 3.67 -30.83 -18.13
CA ILE A 159 4.75 -31.76 -17.81
C ILE A 159 4.17 -33.14 -17.57
N PRO A 160 4.30 -34.09 -18.52
CA PRO A 160 3.83 -35.46 -18.35
C PRO A 160 4.86 -36.32 -17.64
N LYS A 161 4.48 -37.60 -17.40
CA LYS A 161 5.41 -38.67 -17.01
C LYS A 161 6.38 -39.03 -18.13
N GLU A 162 7.47 -39.73 -17.79
CA GLU A 162 8.41 -40.27 -18.75
C GLU A 162 7.70 -41.08 -19.86
N GLY A 163 8.25 -41.04 -21.06
CA GLY A 163 7.71 -41.71 -22.25
C GLY A 163 6.66 -40.88 -23.00
N VAL A 164 6.27 -39.71 -22.49
CA VAL A 164 5.32 -38.80 -23.14
C VAL A 164 5.97 -37.44 -23.29
N GLY A 165 5.88 -36.82 -24.46
CA GLY A 165 6.54 -35.55 -24.74
C GLY A 165 5.94 -34.35 -23.95
N LEU A 166 6.81 -33.46 -23.49
CA LEU A 166 6.44 -32.16 -22.88
C LEU A 166 5.66 -31.31 -23.90
N LEU A 167 4.57 -30.69 -23.43
CA LEU A 167 3.88 -29.63 -24.17
C LEU A 167 4.27 -28.28 -23.59
N SER A 168 4.82 -27.42 -24.42
CA SER A 168 5.30 -26.11 -23.98
C SER A 168 5.12 -25.05 -25.06
N THR A 169 4.77 -23.83 -24.65
CA THR A 169 4.73 -22.68 -25.56
C THR A 169 6.13 -22.15 -25.87
N LYS A 170 7.12 -22.41 -25.00
CA LYS A 170 8.52 -21.98 -25.19
C LYS A 170 9.30 -22.91 -26.14
N LEU A 171 9.12 -24.23 -26.03
CA LEU A 171 9.81 -25.19 -26.83
C LEU A 171 8.96 -25.77 -27.96
N SER A 172 9.61 -26.07 -29.11
CA SER A 172 8.91 -26.62 -30.27
C SER A 172 8.68 -28.11 -30.17
N SER A 173 9.60 -28.93 -29.65
CA SER A 173 9.45 -30.38 -29.41
C SER A 173 10.74 -30.97 -28.82
N GLY A 174 10.70 -32.21 -28.34
CA GLY A 174 11.88 -33.06 -28.09
C GLY A 174 12.33 -33.20 -26.64
N VAL A 175 11.59 -32.63 -25.68
CA VAL A 175 11.81 -32.91 -24.26
C VAL A 175 10.83 -33.99 -23.83
N ASP A 176 11.35 -35.06 -23.25
CA ASP A 176 10.53 -36.11 -22.63
C ASP A 176 9.96 -35.67 -21.32
N GLY A 177 8.89 -36.31 -20.85
CA GLY A 177 8.26 -35.97 -19.57
C GLY A 177 9.18 -36.25 -18.39
N PHE A 178 9.04 -35.48 -17.36
CA PHE A 178 9.84 -35.54 -16.13
C PHE A 178 9.01 -35.21 -14.88
N LEU A 179 7.75 -35.59 -14.88
CA LEU A 179 6.79 -35.24 -13.84
C LEU A 179 7.25 -35.60 -12.43
N ASP A 180 7.87 -36.78 -12.24
CA ASP A 180 8.26 -37.23 -10.90
C ASP A 180 9.46 -36.42 -10.38
N GLU A 181 10.45 -36.14 -11.25
CA GLU A 181 11.56 -35.22 -10.94
C GLU A 181 11.07 -33.81 -10.61
N TYR A 182 10.11 -33.29 -11.38
CA TYR A 182 9.49 -31.98 -11.14
C TYR A 182 8.79 -31.92 -9.80
N LYS A 183 7.98 -32.93 -9.45
CA LYS A 183 7.28 -33.00 -8.17
C LYS A 183 8.23 -32.96 -6.97
N GLU A 184 9.34 -33.70 -7.05
CA GLU A 184 10.36 -33.72 -6.00
C GLU A 184 11.00 -32.34 -5.82
N SER A 185 11.20 -31.58 -6.91
CA SER A 185 11.83 -30.26 -6.87
C SER A 185 10.95 -29.17 -6.28
N VAL A 186 9.61 -29.26 -6.45
CA VAL A 186 8.66 -28.24 -6.00
C VAL A 186 7.92 -28.61 -4.71
N ALA A 187 8.13 -29.83 -4.19
CA ALA A 187 7.52 -30.28 -2.94
C ALA A 187 8.08 -29.49 -1.76
N SER A 188 7.25 -28.68 -1.13
CA SER A 188 7.63 -27.84 0.02
C SER A 188 7.38 -28.59 1.33
N GLY A 189 8.43 -28.73 2.17
CA GLY A 189 8.36 -29.11 3.57
C GLY A 189 8.32 -30.60 3.86
N GLU A 190 8.83 -30.97 5.03
CA GLU A 190 8.87 -32.33 5.53
C GLU A 190 7.48 -32.98 5.59
N GLY A 191 7.27 -34.00 4.77
CA GLY A 191 6.07 -34.84 4.81
C GLY A 191 4.88 -34.36 3.97
N ARG A 192 4.95 -33.27 3.20
CA ARG A 192 3.86 -32.81 2.32
C ARG A 192 3.92 -33.51 0.97
N ARG A 193 2.86 -34.26 0.66
CA ARG A 193 2.64 -34.90 -0.66
C ARG A 193 1.87 -34.00 -1.63
N SER A 194 1.51 -32.78 -1.25
CA SER A 194 0.78 -31.84 -2.10
C SER A 194 1.74 -30.82 -2.71
N ILE A 195 1.61 -30.62 -4.00
CA ILE A 195 2.29 -29.55 -4.74
C ILE A 195 1.59 -28.23 -4.37
N PRO A 196 2.30 -27.18 -3.94
CA PRO A 196 1.70 -25.87 -3.73
C PRO A 196 1.10 -25.35 -5.05
N GLN A 197 0.04 -24.56 -4.98
CA GLN A 197 -0.66 -24.09 -6.16
C GLN A 197 0.08 -22.95 -6.87
N TRP A 198 0.80 -22.14 -6.10
CA TRP A 198 1.63 -21.03 -6.56
C TRP A 198 3.05 -21.19 -6.05
N ILE A 199 4.03 -20.97 -6.93
CA ILE A 199 5.46 -21.12 -6.63
C ILE A 199 6.26 -19.99 -7.28
N ASP A 200 7.32 -19.59 -6.62
CA ASP A 200 8.23 -18.53 -7.07
C ASP A 200 9.28 -19.03 -8.09
N SER A 201 9.61 -20.32 -8.06
CA SER A 201 10.62 -20.90 -8.96
C SER A 201 10.40 -22.38 -9.18
N HIS A 202 10.83 -22.86 -10.36
CA HIS A 202 10.76 -24.25 -10.79
C HIS A 202 12.04 -24.67 -11.53
N PRO A 203 13.19 -24.77 -10.81
CA PRO A 203 14.51 -24.91 -11.42
C PRO A 203 14.67 -26.12 -12.34
N VAL A 204 13.98 -27.24 -12.07
CA VAL A 204 14.01 -28.42 -12.95
C VAL A 204 13.33 -28.14 -14.30
N LEU A 205 12.19 -27.43 -14.27
CA LEU A 205 11.53 -27.02 -15.51
C LEU A 205 12.41 -26.01 -16.27
N ASP A 206 12.98 -25.03 -15.57
CA ASP A 206 13.88 -24.01 -16.12
C ASP A 206 15.02 -24.66 -16.93
N GLU A 207 15.68 -25.64 -16.34
CA GLU A 207 16.77 -26.38 -17.01
C GLU A 207 16.30 -27.10 -18.29
N LYS A 208 15.16 -27.78 -18.23
CA LYS A 208 14.62 -28.56 -19.36
C LYS A 208 14.13 -27.67 -20.51
N VAL A 209 13.50 -26.53 -20.21
CA VAL A 209 12.96 -25.63 -21.26
C VAL A 209 13.89 -24.45 -21.58
N LYS A 210 15.05 -24.35 -20.92
CA LYS A 210 16.02 -23.24 -21.03
C LYS A 210 15.37 -21.89 -20.69
N GLU A 211 14.71 -21.85 -19.58
CA GLU A 211 14.09 -20.68 -18.98
C GLU A 211 14.94 -20.14 -17.85
N THR A 212 14.74 -18.91 -17.48
CA THR A 212 15.42 -18.27 -16.35
C THR A 212 14.40 -17.63 -15.41
N GLN A 213 14.77 -17.39 -14.18
CA GLN A 213 13.91 -16.69 -13.23
C GLN A 213 13.55 -15.26 -13.64
N GLN A 214 14.21 -14.69 -14.66
CA GLN A 214 13.86 -13.39 -15.23
C GLN A 214 12.68 -13.49 -16.22
N ASP A 215 12.38 -14.67 -16.74
CA ASP A 215 11.29 -14.89 -17.69
C ASP A 215 9.91 -14.92 -17.01
N TYR A 216 9.88 -15.17 -15.69
CA TYR A 216 8.64 -15.21 -14.88
C TYR A 216 8.89 -14.74 -13.46
N ILE A 217 7.82 -14.35 -12.76
CA ILE A 217 7.88 -13.89 -11.36
C ILE A 217 7.20 -14.85 -10.40
N LEU A 218 6.08 -15.42 -10.82
CA LEU A 218 5.25 -16.34 -10.06
C LEU A 218 4.63 -17.34 -11.01
N SER A 219 4.50 -18.60 -10.62
CA SER A 219 3.97 -19.67 -11.48
C SER A 219 2.81 -20.38 -10.79
N PHE A 220 1.71 -20.52 -11.52
CA PHE A 220 0.60 -21.37 -11.14
C PHE A 220 0.91 -22.80 -11.54
N GLN A 221 0.61 -23.78 -10.67
CA GLN A 221 0.74 -25.20 -11.01
C GLN A 221 -0.44 -26.04 -10.53
N MET A 222 -0.83 -27.01 -11.34
CA MET A 222 -1.95 -27.90 -11.04
C MET A 222 -1.73 -29.28 -11.62
N MET A 223 -1.92 -30.31 -10.81
CA MET A 223 -1.92 -31.70 -11.27
C MET A 223 -3.15 -32.00 -12.12
N SER A 224 -2.95 -32.72 -13.21
CA SER A 224 -4.07 -33.26 -13.99
C SER A 224 -4.91 -34.24 -13.17
N GLN A 225 -6.18 -34.38 -13.52
CA GLN A 225 -7.13 -35.24 -12.83
C GLN A 225 -6.62 -36.68 -12.66
N SER A 226 -5.86 -37.19 -13.63
CA SER A 226 -5.28 -38.53 -13.60
C SER A 226 -3.93 -38.61 -12.86
N ASN A 227 -3.39 -37.53 -12.35
CA ASN A 227 -2.06 -37.40 -11.76
C ASN A 227 -0.91 -37.84 -12.71
N ASN A 228 -1.15 -37.78 -14.03
CA ASN A 228 -0.18 -38.15 -15.05
C ASN A 228 0.56 -36.97 -15.68
N ALA A 229 0.14 -35.74 -15.36
CA ALA A 229 0.79 -34.54 -15.83
C ALA A 229 0.58 -33.39 -14.80
N CYS A 230 1.43 -32.37 -14.87
CA CYS A 230 1.31 -31.14 -14.20
C CYS A 230 1.21 -29.97 -15.19
N VAL A 231 0.20 -29.13 -15.06
CA VAL A 231 0.08 -27.88 -15.81
C VAL A 231 0.82 -26.81 -15.05
N VAL A 232 1.68 -26.05 -15.72
CA VAL A 232 2.40 -24.90 -15.16
C VAL A 232 2.15 -23.69 -16.05
N ILE A 233 1.81 -22.55 -15.46
CA ILE A 233 1.57 -21.28 -16.17
C ILE A 233 2.35 -20.19 -15.48
N ASP A 234 3.24 -19.56 -16.20
CA ASP A 234 4.18 -18.57 -15.71
C ASP A 234 3.66 -17.16 -15.92
N MET A 235 3.72 -16.35 -14.87
CA MET A 235 3.36 -14.94 -14.92
C MET A 235 4.53 -14.09 -15.38
N LYS A 236 4.23 -13.20 -16.34
CA LYS A 236 5.20 -12.35 -17.01
C LYS A 236 5.57 -11.13 -16.15
N PRO A 237 6.84 -10.97 -15.72
CA PRO A 237 7.27 -9.84 -14.89
C PRO A 237 6.98 -8.48 -15.52
N LEU A 238 7.32 -8.34 -16.81
CA LEU A 238 7.14 -7.08 -17.56
C LEU A 238 5.67 -6.60 -17.58
N ALA A 239 4.71 -7.53 -17.60
CA ALA A 239 3.29 -7.16 -17.59
C ALA A 239 2.87 -6.58 -16.24
N ILE A 240 3.35 -7.17 -15.14
CA ILE A 240 3.12 -6.63 -13.79
C ILE A 240 3.83 -5.28 -13.63
N THR A 241 5.10 -5.18 -14.02
CA THR A 241 5.85 -3.92 -13.98
C THR A 241 5.15 -2.80 -14.77
N ASN A 242 4.68 -3.08 -15.99
CA ASN A 242 3.94 -2.10 -16.79
C ASN A 242 2.62 -1.70 -16.13
N PHE A 243 1.90 -2.64 -15.54
CA PHE A 243 0.68 -2.36 -14.80
C PHE A 243 0.95 -1.48 -13.57
N LEU A 244 2.00 -1.79 -12.79
CA LEU A 244 2.38 -0.96 -11.63
C LEU A 244 2.79 0.46 -12.02
N LYS A 245 3.40 0.65 -13.20
CA LYS A 245 3.75 1.99 -13.73
C LYS A 245 2.54 2.88 -14.02
N GLU A 246 1.38 2.28 -14.30
CA GLU A 246 0.15 3.02 -14.57
C GLU A 246 -0.57 3.46 -13.27
N ILE A 247 -0.12 2.98 -12.10
CA ILE A 247 -0.72 3.31 -10.81
C ILE A 247 -0.13 4.62 -10.30
N ASP A 248 -0.94 5.66 -10.25
CA ASP A 248 -0.55 6.97 -9.71
C ASP A 248 -0.73 6.99 -8.18
N ILE A 249 0.39 7.05 -7.47
CA ILE A 249 0.47 7.20 -6.00
C ILE A 249 1.33 8.41 -5.58
N GLY A 250 1.62 9.29 -6.53
CA GLY A 250 2.41 10.52 -6.34
C GLY A 250 3.89 10.35 -6.71
N ASP A 251 4.50 11.49 -7.03
CA ASP A 251 5.87 11.57 -7.52
C ASP A 251 6.88 11.03 -6.49
N ASP A 252 7.97 10.44 -6.97
CA ASP A 252 9.03 9.80 -6.19
C ASP A 252 8.55 8.69 -5.25
N SER A 253 7.35 8.18 -5.50
CA SER A 253 6.81 7.04 -4.77
C SER A 253 7.28 5.73 -5.41
N ILE A 254 7.37 4.70 -4.59
CA ILE A 254 7.80 3.37 -5.02
C ILE A 254 6.65 2.41 -4.81
N ILE A 255 6.29 1.63 -5.82
CA ILE A 255 5.29 0.57 -5.71
C ILE A 255 5.93 -0.78 -6.04
N GLY A 256 5.60 -1.82 -5.29
CA GLY A 256 6.16 -3.15 -5.46
C GLY A 256 5.12 -4.26 -5.38
N PHE A 257 5.42 -5.34 -6.08
CA PHE A 257 4.75 -6.63 -6.00
C PHE A 257 5.73 -7.64 -5.41
N ILE A 258 5.36 -8.29 -4.32
CA ILE A 258 6.20 -9.23 -3.57
C ILE A 258 5.52 -10.61 -3.59
N THR A 259 6.22 -11.60 -4.08
CA THR A 259 5.73 -12.99 -4.13
C THR A 259 5.76 -13.65 -2.75
N PRO A 260 5.05 -14.79 -2.56
CA PRO A 260 5.10 -15.55 -1.30
C PRO A 260 6.51 -15.99 -0.90
N GLY A 261 7.41 -16.23 -1.85
CA GLY A 261 8.81 -16.60 -1.59
C GLY A 261 9.76 -15.43 -1.43
N GLY A 262 9.27 -14.18 -1.50
CA GLY A 262 10.05 -12.98 -1.23
C GLY A 262 10.77 -12.41 -2.46
N ARG A 263 10.40 -12.80 -3.68
CA ARG A 263 10.87 -12.10 -4.88
C ARG A 263 10.04 -10.84 -5.07
N GLU A 264 10.68 -9.75 -5.47
CA GLU A 264 10.00 -8.48 -5.65
C GLU A 264 10.15 -7.91 -7.07
N LEU A 265 9.10 -7.24 -7.55
CA LEU A 265 9.12 -6.36 -8.70
C LEU A 265 8.80 -4.96 -8.19
N VAL A 266 9.68 -4.01 -8.46
CA VAL A 266 9.58 -2.66 -7.94
C VAL A 266 9.54 -1.66 -9.08
N VAL A 267 8.73 -0.62 -8.93
CA VAL A 267 8.58 0.49 -9.86
C VAL A 267 8.66 1.80 -9.07
N GLU A 268 9.51 2.70 -9.48
CA GLU A 268 9.60 4.07 -9.01
C GLU A 268 8.78 4.98 -9.92
N GLN A 269 7.92 5.81 -9.31
CA GLN A 269 7.11 6.81 -10.01
C GLN A 269 7.94 8.07 -10.19
N LEU A 270 8.47 8.27 -11.39
CA LEU A 270 9.37 9.38 -11.71
C LEU A 270 8.67 10.40 -12.58
N GLU A 271 9.03 11.67 -12.42
CA GLU A 271 8.65 12.71 -13.37
C GLU A 271 9.31 12.46 -14.74
N ASP A 272 8.66 12.97 -15.81
CA ASP A 272 9.16 12.79 -17.18
C ASP A 272 10.60 13.28 -17.33
N GLY A 273 11.52 12.35 -17.58
CA GLY A 273 12.93 12.62 -17.85
C GLY A 273 13.88 12.37 -16.68
N GLU A 274 13.40 11.90 -15.55
CA GLU A 274 14.22 11.45 -14.44
C GLU A 274 14.65 9.98 -14.62
N GLU A 275 15.85 9.66 -14.14
CA GLU A 275 16.38 8.29 -14.12
C GLU A 275 16.11 7.65 -12.76
N SER A 276 15.76 6.36 -12.76
CA SER A 276 15.53 5.61 -11.52
C SER A 276 16.75 5.65 -10.60
N THR A 277 16.48 5.88 -9.33
CA THR A 277 17.50 5.86 -8.27
C THR A 277 17.74 4.46 -7.71
N LEU A 278 16.88 3.49 -8.10
CA LEU A 278 16.96 2.11 -7.66
C LEU A 278 17.96 1.34 -8.52
N ALA A 279 18.80 0.53 -7.89
CA ALA A 279 19.67 -0.41 -8.61
C ALA A 279 18.81 -1.59 -9.15
N GLU A 280 19.18 -2.15 -10.31
CA GLU A 280 18.43 -3.24 -10.96
C GLU A 280 18.23 -4.49 -10.06
N ASP A 281 19.11 -4.73 -9.10
CA ASP A 281 19.09 -5.88 -8.20
C ASP A 281 18.81 -5.48 -6.73
N GLU A 282 18.29 -4.27 -6.47
CA GLU A 282 18.03 -3.80 -5.11
C GLU A 282 16.67 -4.25 -4.60
N ASN A 283 16.66 -5.02 -3.51
CA ASN A 283 15.44 -5.30 -2.76
C ASN A 283 15.04 -4.09 -1.92
N VAL A 284 13.92 -3.48 -2.28
CA VAL A 284 13.41 -2.25 -1.66
C VAL A 284 12.57 -2.54 -0.42
N PHE A 285 11.99 -3.75 -0.33
CA PHE A 285 11.07 -4.12 0.74
C PHE A 285 11.60 -5.30 1.55
N VAL A 286 11.78 -6.47 0.96
CA VAL A 286 11.98 -7.75 1.67
C VAL A 286 13.21 -7.76 2.57
N ASP A 287 14.30 -7.10 2.18
CA ASP A 287 15.53 -7.02 2.96
C ASP A 287 15.55 -5.85 3.97
N GLN A 288 14.49 -5.04 4.03
CA GLN A 288 14.42 -3.88 4.90
C GLN A 288 13.81 -4.22 6.27
N GLU A 289 14.41 -3.66 7.32
CA GLU A 289 13.97 -3.86 8.70
C GLU A 289 12.53 -3.38 8.90
N PHE A 290 12.16 -2.22 8.33
CA PHE A 290 10.81 -1.67 8.45
C PHE A 290 9.74 -2.60 7.86
N TYR A 291 10.04 -3.27 6.74
CA TYR A 291 9.11 -4.20 6.12
C TYR A 291 8.83 -5.39 7.03
N ASN A 292 9.90 -6.02 7.53
CA ASN A 292 9.78 -7.18 8.41
C ASN A 292 9.05 -6.83 9.70
N GLU A 293 9.37 -5.70 10.34
CA GLU A 293 8.70 -5.24 11.57
C GLU A 293 7.20 -4.98 11.35
N VAL A 294 6.83 -4.29 10.27
CA VAL A 294 5.42 -3.99 9.98
C VAL A 294 4.66 -5.26 9.62
N MET A 295 5.24 -6.15 8.82
CA MET A 295 4.58 -7.39 8.38
C MET A 295 4.43 -8.42 9.51
N GLU A 296 5.35 -8.46 10.48
CA GLU A 296 5.23 -9.29 11.69
C GLU A 296 4.13 -8.79 12.63
N GLN A 297 3.93 -7.47 12.71
CA GLN A 297 2.91 -6.83 13.55
C GLN A 297 1.55 -6.70 12.86
N ALA A 298 1.46 -7.02 11.57
CA ALA A 298 0.24 -6.86 10.79
C ALA A 298 -0.88 -7.78 11.28
N VAL A 299 -1.97 -7.17 11.74
CA VAL A 299 -3.20 -7.89 12.19
C VAL A 299 -4.21 -8.03 11.06
N SER A 300 -4.14 -7.17 10.04
CA SER A 300 -5.06 -7.14 8.89
C SER A 300 -4.30 -7.32 7.58
N ASP A 301 -5.03 -7.73 6.55
CA ASP A 301 -4.45 -7.96 5.21
C ASP A 301 -4.00 -6.67 4.53
N SER A 302 -4.34 -5.50 5.05
CA SER A 302 -3.89 -4.22 4.53
C SER A 302 -3.70 -3.20 5.65
N GLY A 303 -2.74 -2.30 5.49
CA GLY A 303 -2.44 -1.29 6.49
C GLY A 303 -1.44 -0.25 6.00
N THR A 304 -1.15 0.69 6.91
CA THR A 304 -0.20 1.78 6.69
C THR A 304 0.70 1.95 7.91
N ALA A 305 1.94 2.37 7.69
CA ALA A 305 2.89 2.71 8.74
C ALA A 305 3.79 3.86 8.28
N GLU A 306 4.22 4.73 9.22
CA GLU A 306 5.31 5.65 8.95
C GLU A 306 6.64 4.94 9.15
N VAL A 307 7.51 4.99 8.14
CA VAL A 307 8.81 4.32 8.15
C VAL A 307 9.91 5.27 7.71
N GLU A 308 11.15 4.90 7.99
CA GLU A 308 12.33 5.60 7.48
C GLU A 308 13.00 4.71 6.43
N PHE A 309 13.18 5.25 5.22
CA PHE A 309 13.87 4.60 4.13
C PHE A 309 14.89 5.56 3.53
N ARG A 310 16.16 5.14 3.40
CA ARG A 310 17.29 5.96 2.90
C ARG A 310 17.47 7.30 3.63
N GLY A 311 17.09 7.37 4.92
CA GLY A 311 17.23 8.59 5.75
C GLY A 311 16.12 9.62 5.57
N GLU A 312 15.07 9.29 4.81
CA GLU A 312 13.85 10.08 4.66
C GLU A 312 12.62 9.35 5.21
N LYS A 313 11.60 10.12 5.58
CA LYS A 313 10.33 9.55 6.08
C LYS A 313 9.38 9.24 4.94
N TYR A 314 8.87 8.03 4.96
CA TYR A 314 7.89 7.52 4.01
C TYR A 314 6.63 7.03 4.73
N LEU A 315 5.52 7.12 4.03
CA LEU A 315 4.32 6.36 4.35
C LEU A 315 4.43 5.01 3.64
N PHE A 316 4.62 3.95 4.41
CA PHE A 316 4.56 2.58 3.92
C PHE A 316 3.12 2.10 3.93
N ILE A 317 2.69 1.51 2.82
CA ILE A 317 1.34 0.99 2.61
C ILE A 317 1.49 -0.44 2.10
N TYR A 318 0.68 -1.36 2.60
CA TYR A 318 0.68 -2.73 2.13
C TYR A 318 -0.74 -3.28 1.98
N SER A 319 -0.89 -4.22 1.06
CA SER A 319 -2.08 -5.03 0.90
C SER A 319 -1.69 -6.44 0.46
N ARG A 320 -2.12 -7.45 1.21
CA ARG A 320 -1.82 -8.87 0.97
C ARG A 320 -3.00 -9.54 0.26
N SER A 321 -2.71 -10.36 -0.74
CA SER A 321 -3.71 -11.25 -1.36
C SER A 321 -4.08 -12.37 -0.39
N ALA A 322 -5.39 -12.59 -0.24
CA ALA A 322 -5.91 -13.65 0.63
C ALA A 322 -5.78 -15.06 0.02
N GLU A 323 -5.71 -15.17 -1.32
CA GLU A 323 -5.75 -16.46 -2.02
C GLU A 323 -4.38 -16.94 -2.51
N VAL A 324 -3.50 -16.01 -2.88
CA VAL A 324 -2.21 -16.30 -3.52
C VAL A 324 -1.04 -16.01 -2.58
N ASP A 325 -1.27 -15.21 -1.53
CA ASP A 325 -0.30 -14.81 -0.51
C ASP A 325 0.83 -13.90 -1.03
N PHE A 326 0.61 -13.24 -2.18
CA PHE A 326 1.48 -12.14 -2.59
C PHE A 326 1.11 -10.84 -1.85
N THR A 327 2.02 -9.90 -1.81
CA THR A 327 1.79 -8.59 -1.19
C THR A 327 2.09 -7.48 -2.18
N THR A 328 1.19 -6.51 -2.30
CA THR A 328 1.47 -5.23 -2.98
C THR A 328 1.85 -4.21 -1.93
N CYS A 329 2.97 -3.53 -2.13
CA CYS A 329 3.50 -2.52 -1.22
C CYS A 329 3.71 -1.19 -1.93
N ALA A 330 3.64 -0.11 -1.17
CA ALA A 330 4.02 1.21 -1.65
C ALA A 330 4.78 1.99 -0.57
N LEU A 331 5.77 2.77 -1.00
CA LEU A 331 6.46 3.77 -0.20
C LEU A 331 6.17 5.14 -0.82
N VAL A 332 5.48 6.00 -0.07
CA VAL A 332 5.15 7.37 -0.51
C VAL A 332 5.92 8.36 0.36
N PRO A 333 6.75 9.24 -0.23
CA PRO A 333 7.48 10.22 0.56
C PRO A 333 6.52 11.11 1.36
N MET A 334 6.82 11.35 2.65
CA MET A 334 5.95 12.19 3.50
C MET A 334 5.82 13.62 2.97
N ARG A 335 6.76 14.10 2.17
CA ARG A 335 6.67 15.39 1.46
C ARG A 335 5.52 15.41 0.44
N VAL A 336 5.24 14.30 -0.23
CA VAL A 336 4.11 14.17 -1.18
C VAL A 336 2.80 14.15 -0.43
N VAL A 337 2.70 13.35 0.65
CA VAL A 337 1.53 13.29 1.54
C VAL A 337 1.14 14.67 2.08
N THR A 338 2.13 15.51 2.39
CA THR A 338 1.92 16.82 2.99
C THR A 338 1.95 18.00 2.00
N SER A 339 2.28 17.77 0.74
CA SER A 339 2.47 18.82 -0.28
C SER A 339 1.25 19.73 -0.45
N GLN A 340 0.06 19.15 -0.56
CA GLN A 340 -1.19 19.90 -0.69
C GLN A 340 -1.49 20.74 0.56
N ALA A 341 -1.11 20.28 1.75
CA ALA A 341 -1.23 21.04 2.98
C ALA A 341 -0.28 22.23 2.98
N MET A 342 0.89 22.14 2.36
CA MET A 342 1.84 23.26 2.25
C MET A 342 1.34 24.38 1.35
N GLU A 343 0.60 24.10 0.29
CA GLU A 343 -0.06 25.13 -0.53
C GLU A 343 -1.08 25.93 0.27
N ILE A 344 -1.94 25.25 1.03
CA ILE A 344 -2.92 25.90 1.91
C ILE A 344 -2.22 26.77 2.95
N ARG A 345 -1.09 26.32 3.52
CA ARG A 345 -0.27 27.10 4.44
C ARG A 345 0.22 28.40 3.81
N ASN A 346 0.80 28.31 2.62
CA ASN A 346 1.37 29.47 1.94
C ASN A 346 0.28 30.49 1.58
N MET A 347 -0.88 30.04 1.12
CA MET A 347 -2.04 30.86 0.85
C MET A 347 -2.57 31.54 2.13
N THR A 348 -2.68 30.80 3.23
CA THR A 348 -3.14 31.32 4.53
C THR A 348 -2.17 32.39 5.08
N ILE A 349 -0.87 32.13 5.02
CA ILE A 349 0.17 33.12 5.43
C ILE A 349 0.07 34.37 4.57
N GLY A 350 -0.11 34.25 3.26
CA GLY A 350 -0.28 35.38 2.35
C GLY A 350 -1.51 36.24 2.69
N LEU A 351 -2.65 35.62 2.99
CA LEU A 351 -3.87 36.33 3.41
C LEU A 351 -3.70 37.05 4.75
N VAL A 352 -3.06 36.41 5.73
CA VAL A 352 -2.78 37.03 7.05
C VAL A 352 -1.85 38.24 6.90
N LEU A 353 -0.77 38.10 6.10
CA LEU A 353 0.14 39.23 5.83
C LEU A 353 -0.58 40.38 5.12
N LEU A 354 -1.43 40.10 4.15
CA LEU A 354 -2.24 41.09 3.46
C LEU A 354 -3.18 41.85 4.46
N ALA A 355 -3.86 41.09 5.32
CA ALA A 355 -4.72 41.67 6.37
C ALA A 355 -3.93 42.57 7.35
N CYS A 356 -2.74 42.14 7.75
CA CYS A 356 -1.86 42.96 8.60
C CYS A 356 -1.47 44.27 7.92
N VAL A 357 -1.11 44.25 6.61
CA VAL A 357 -0.76 45.45 5.85
C VAL A 357 -1.94 46.42 5.79
N ILE A 358 -3.15 45.92 5.49
CA ILE A 358 -4.37 46.75 5.45
C ILE A 358 -4.62 47.40 6.79
N VAL A 359 -4.52 46.67 7.91
CA VAL A 359 -4.74 47.20 9.26
C VAL A 359 -3.70 48.26 9.62
N VAL A 360 -2.43 48.04 9.24
CA VAL A 360 -1.39 49.06 9.46
C VAL A 360 -1.68 50.33 8.67
N ILE A 361 -2.08 50.22 7.40
CA ILE A 361 -2.47 51.37 6.57
C ILE A 361 -3.65 52.14 7.21
N VAL A 362 -4.72 51.42 7.58
CA VAL A 362 -5.89 52.06 8.24
C VAL A 362 -5.56 52.66 9.60
N GLY A 363 -4.61 52.09 10.33
CA GLY A 363 -4.14 52.60 11.61
C GLY A 363 -3.22 53.83 11.52
N ILE A 364 -2.61 54.09 10.38
CA ILE A 364 -1.78 55.27 10.12
C ILE A 364 -2.61 56.48 9.67
N PHE A 365 -3.66 56.25 8.89
CA PHE A 365 -4.60 57.27 8.42
C PHE A 365 -5.68 57.53 9.47
#